data_6d8090e8c0926ca18fd2eb6693797c20
#
_entry.id   6d8090e8c0926ca18fd2eb6693797c20
#
_cell.length_a   1.000
_cell.length_b   1.000
_cell.length_c   1.000
_cell.angle_alpha   90.00
_cell.angle_beta   90.00
_cell.angle_gamma   90.00
#
_symmetry.space_group_name_H-M   'P 1'
#
loop_
_entity.id
_entity.type
_entity.pdbx_description
1 polymer ?
#
loop_
_entity_poly.entity_id
_entity_poly.type
_entity_poly.pdbx_seq_one_letter_code
_entity_poly.pdbx_strand_id
1 'polypeptide(L)'
;MRKLIIPLFILLFAVVTARAQSNPIFLSHGHIEFQRSVNVYAQMQQAMDEGDEQWVDLMKKMSSHFRTSYFDLYFTGNKCLYQPGRESDDKQSNFFFWQPPAQDNTVFSDLETKKGISRKNVFEQGFLVDDSLRPIKWKVTDETRNIAGFTCRRANAIIMDSIYVVAFYTDEILAEGGPESFTGLPGMILGVSLPHDHVSWFATKVEAVNVTEAQVAPPLKGKKVDNTALLKSIQPSLKDWGKSGRQYMQTIML
;
A
#
# COMPACT_ATOMS: atom_id res chain seq x y z
N MET A 1 48.18 30.59 40.64
CA MET A 1 47.75 29.98 39.38
C MET A 1 46.57 29.00 39.52
N ARG A 2 45.46 29.43 40.20
CA ARG A 2 44.36 28.52 40.55
C ARG A 2 42.96 29.07 40.24
N LYS A 3 42.86 30.12 39.41
CA LYS A 3 41.58 30.82 39.14
C LYS A 3 41.13 30.80 37.66
N LEU A 4 41.79 30.03 36.75
CA LEU A 4 41.45 30.05 35.31
C LEU A 4 40.84 28.76 34.75
N ILE A 5 40.66 27.73 35.59
CA ILE A 5 40.20 26.40 35.09
C ILE A 5 38.68 26.22 35.17
N ILE A 6 38.00 26.96 36.08
CA ILE A 6 36.56 26.81 36.32
C ILE A 6 35.68 27.36 35.16
N PRO A 7 35.97 28.48 34.47
CA PRO A 7 35.13 28.95 33.39
C PRO A 7 35.23 28.12 32.11
N LEU A 8 36.31 27.38 31.88
CA LEU A 8 36.50 26.55 30.70
C LEU A 8 35.62 25.29 30.75
N PHE A 9 35.35 24.74 31.93
CA PHE A 9 34.51 23.55 32.08
C PHE A 9 33.01 23.86 31.93
N ILE A 10 32.58 25.08 32.26
CA ILE A 10 31.17 25.52 32.05
C ILE A 10 30.87 25.77 30.59
N LEU A 11 31.86 26.22 29.79
CA LEU A 11 31.71 26.44 28.36
C LEU A 11 31.63 25.10 27.56
N LEU A 12 32.26 24.04 28.03
CA LEU A 12 32.26 22.72 27.40
C LEU A 12 30.92 21.97 27.61
N PHE A 13 30.17 22.30 28.67
CA PHE A 13 28.88 21.64 28.97
C PHE A 13 27.69 22.26 28.25
N ALA A 14 27.83 23.46 27.68
CA ALA A 14 26.76 24.16 26.95
C ALA A 14 26.60 23.73 25.50
N VAL A 15 27.54 22.93 24.96
CA VAL A 15 27.53 22.53 23.51
C VAL A 15 26.74 21.24 23.26
N VAL A 16 26.31 20.50 24.30
CA VAL A 16 25.72 19.15 24.13
C VAL A 16 24.19 19.13 24.01
N THR A 17 23.50 20.28 24.09
CA THR A 17 22.02 20.32 24.10
C THR A 17 21.37 20.98 22.88
N ALA A 18 22.09 21.20 21.78
CA ALA A 18 21.46 21.54 20.50
C ALA A 18 20.90 20.26 19.88
N ARG A 19 19.88 19.66 20.47
CA ARG A 19 18.98 18.80 19.71
C ARG A 19 18.29 19.70 18.69
N ALA A 20 18.61 19.50 17.42
CA ALA A 20 17.84 20.08 16.36
C ALA A 20 16.38 19.68 16.60
N GLN A 21 15.54 20.60 17.06
CA GLN A 21 14.10 20.49 17.00
C GLN A 21 13.79 20.55 15.49
N SER A 22 13.68 19.40 14.84
CA SER A 22 13.05 19.33 13.54
C SER A 22 11.60 19.74 13.77
N ASN A 23 11.25 20.97 13.37
CA ASN A 23 9.84 21.34 13.33
C ASN A 23 9.13 20.33 12.44
N PRO A 24 8.07 19.67 12.91
CA PRO A 24 7.33 18.74 12.09
C PRO A 24 6.81 19.49 10.86
N ILE A 25 7.20 19.06 9.68
CA ILE A 25 6.71 19.61 8.41
C ILE A 25 5.43 18.85 8.10
N PHE A 26 4.28 19.51 8.27
CA PHE A 26 2.99 18.94 7.87
C PHE A 26 2.82 19.05 6.35
N LEU A 27 2.74 17.91 5.68
CA LEU A 27 2.55 17.86 4.24
C LEU A 27 1.06 17.79 3.91
N SER A 28 0.57 18.77 3.12
CA SER A 28 -0.80 18.81 2.58
C SER A 28 -0.90 18.36 1.12
N HIS A 29 0.24 18.24 0.43
CA HIS A 29 0.35 17.78 -0.95
C HIS A 29 1.72 17.13 -1.17
N GLY A 30 1.80 16.21 -2.10
CA GLY A 30 3.06 15.52 -2.38
C GLY A 30 2.90 14.27 -3.21
N HIS A 31 4.03 13.58 -3.35
CA HIS A 31 4.18 12.32 -4.06
C HIS A 31 4.82 11.27 -3.14
N ILE A 32 4.31 10.05 -3.20
CA ILE A 32 4.83 8.90 -2.45
C ILE A 32 5.05 7.76 -3.43
N GLU A 33 6.28 7.22 -3.48
CA GLU A 33 6.55 5.96 -4.16
C GLU A 33 6.33 4.81 -3.18
N PHE A 34 5.50 3.84 -3.57
CA PHE A 34 5.29 2.59 -2.85
C PHE A 34 5.93 1.42 -3.57
N GLN A 35 6.62 0.58 -2.82
CA GLN A 35 7.02 -0.74 -3.26
C GLN A 35 5.98 -1.75 -2.77
N ARG A 36 5.33 -2.45 -3.73
CA ARG A 36 4.51 -3.64 -3.45
C ARG A 36 5.40 -4.86 -3.55
N SER A 37 5.41 -5.69 -2.51
CA SER A 37 6.15 -6.96 -2.47
C SER A 37 5.19 -8.12 -2.23
N VAL A 38 5.29 -9.14 -3.07
CA VAL A 38 4.51 -10.38 -2.98
C VAL A 38 5.45 -11.55 -2.78
N ASN A 39 5.26 -12.32 -1.72
CA ASN A 39 5.97 -13.59 -1.52
C ASN A 39 5.29 -14.68 -2.37
N VAL A 40 5.81 -14.85 -3.58
CA VAL A 40 5.25 -15.76 -4.58
C VAL A 40 5.28 -17.21 -4.11
N TYR A 41 6.34 -17.62 -3.42
CA TYR A 41 6.49 -18.99 -2.92
C TYR A 41 5.45 -19.32 -1.85
N ALA A 42 5.20 -18.40 -0.93
CA ALA A 42 4.19 -18.57 0.10
C ALA A 42 2.76 -18.60 -0.50
N GLN A 43 2.49 -17.71 -1.46
CA GLN A 43 1.19 -17.72 -2.16
C GLN A 43 0.98 -19.01 -2.96
N MET A 44 2.00 -19.51 -3.68
CA MET A 44 1.91 -20.79 -4.39
C MET A 44 1.59 -21.93 -3.41
N GLN A 45 2.31 -22.00 -2.29
CA GLN A 45 2.10 -23.06 -1.30
C GLN A 45 0.72 -23.00 -0.66
N GLN A 46 0.17 -21.80 -0.45
CA GLN A 46 -1.17 -21.61 0.10
C GLN A 46 -2.29 -21.98 -0.89
N ALA A 47 -2.04 -21.76 -2.18
CA ALA A 47 -3.02 -21.97 -3.24
C ALA A 47 -3.18 -23.44 -3.66
N MET A 48 -2.18 -24.28 -3.35
CA MET A 48 -2.15 -25.68 -3.77
C MET A 48 -2.79 -26.62 -2.75
N ASP A 49 -3.32 -27.73 -3.24
CA ASP A 49 -3.84 -28.80 -2.39
C ASP A 49 -2.74 -29.80 -2.03
N GLU A 50 -3.00 -30.65 -1.03
CA GLU A 50 -2.10 -31.74 -0.64
C GLU A 50 -1.88 -32.69 -1.83
N GLY A 51 -0.61 -32.92 -2.18
CA GLY A 51 -0.22 -33.78 -3.31
C GLY A 51 0.45 -33.04 -4.49
N ASP A 52 0.38 -31.72 -4.54
CA ASP A 52 0.97 -30.93 -5.61
C ASP A 52 2.43 -30.47 -5.33
N GLU A 53 3.09 -31.04 -4.33
CA GLU A 53 4.40 -30.62 -3.83
C GLU A 53 5.47 -30.60 -4.92
N GLN A 54 5.51 -31.62 -5.78
CA GLN A 54 6.50 -31.70 -6.87
C GLN A 54 6.31 -30.58 -7.89
N TRP A 55 5.05 -30.23 -8.17
CA TRP A 55 4.72 -29.13 -9.08
C TRP A 55 5.08 -27.78 -8.47
N VAL A 56 4.80 -27.57 -7.19
CA VAL A 56 5.19 -26.36 -6.44
C VAL A 56 6.71 -26.19 -6.45
N ASP A 57 7.47 -27.25 -6.22
CA ASP A 57 8.94 -27.20 -6.24
C ASP A 57 9.50 -26.88 -7.63
N LEU A 58 8.86 -27.40 -8.68
CA LEU A 58 9.20 -27.04 -10.05
C LEU A 58 8.92 -25.54 -10.33
N MET A 59 7.76 -25.05 -9.92
CA MET A 59 7.37 -23.64 -10.09
C MET A 59 8.28 -22.69 -9.31
N LYS A 60 8.68 -23.05 -8.09
CA LYS A 60 9.64 -22.28 -7.28
C LYS A 60 11.00 -22.15 -7.98
N LYS A 61 11.47 -23.19 -8.68
CA LYS A 61 12.73 -23.14 -9.47
C LYS A 61 12.65 -22.19 -10.66
N MET A 62 11.45 -21.96 -11.19
CA MET A 62 11.19 -21.13 -12.38
C MET A 62 10.74 -19.70 -12.03
N SER A 63 10.47 -19.39 -10.75
CA SER A 63 9.92 -18.12 -10.31
C SER A 63 10.87 -17.43 -9.31
N SER A 64 10.81 -16.11 -9.25
CA SER A 64 11.46 -15.36 -8.17
C SER A 64 10.70 -15.58 -6.85
N HIS A 65 11.44 -15.64 -5.72
CA HIS A 65 10.83 -15.79 -4.39
C HIS A 65 9.87 -14.63 -4.08
N PHE A 66 10.31 -13.42 -4.37
CA PHE A 66 9.50 -12.21 -4.26
C PHE A 66 9.26 -11.59 -5.63
N ARG A 67 8.09 -11.00 -5.80
CA ARG A 67 7.77 -10.14 -6.93
C ARG A 67 7.59 -8.73 -6.40
N THR A 68 8.33 -7.79 -7.00
CA THR A 68 8.32 -6.38 -6.65
C THR A 68 7.64 -5.57 -7.76
N SER A 69 6.78 -4.64 -7.38
CA SER A 69 6.16 -3.66 -8.29
C SER A 69 6.15 -2.30 -7.61
N TYR A 70 6.24 -1.23 -8.39
CA TYR A 70 6.25 0.13 -7.85
C TYR A 70 4.99 0.88 -8.26
N PHE A 71 4.50 1.70 -7.34
CA PHE A 71 3.31 2.51 -7.51
C PHE A 71 3.56 3.91 -6.99
N ASP A 72 2.93 4.88 -7.64
CA ASP A 72 2.96 6.28 -7.25
C ASP A 72 1.63 6.67 -6.62
N LEU A 73 1.68 7.36 -5.49
CA LEU A 73 0.53 8.02 -4.89
C LEU A 73 0.77 9.52 -4.89
N TYR A 74 -0.08 10.24 -5.60
CA TYR A 74 -0.15 11.70 -5.59
C TYR A 74 -1.29 12.13 -4.68
N PHE A 75 -1.05 13.16 -3.85
CA PHE A 75 -2.08 13.69 -2.96
C PHE A 75 -2.07 15.22 -2.93
N THR A 76 -3.24 15.81 -2.82
CA THR A 76 -3.45 17.25 -2.61
C THR A 76 -4.77 17.48 -1.88
N GLY A 77 -4.70 18.18 -0.74
CA GLY A 77 -5.87 18.32 0.14
C GLY A 77 -6.45 16.95 0.52
N ASN A 78 -7.73 16.76 0.26
CA ASN A 78 -8.46 15.53 0.57
C ASN A 78 -8.57 14.55 -0.61
N LYS A 79 -7.74 14.69 -1.65
CA LYS A 79 -7.76 13.82 -2.82
C LYS A 79 -6.45 13.07 -2.97
N CYS A 80 -6.54 11.79 -3.32
CA CYS A 80 -5.41 10.92 -3.59
C CYS A 80 -5.60 10.18 -4.90
N LEU A 81 -4.51 9.97 -5.65
CA LEU A 81 -4.46 9.11 -6.82
C LEU A 81 -3.29 8.14 -6.69
N TYR A 82 -3.60 6.87 -6.50
CA TYR A 82 -2.66 5.75 -6.52
C TYR A 82 -2.69 5.10 -7.91
N GLN A 83 -1.52 4.87 -8.51
CA GLN A 83 -1.41 4.32 -9.86
C GLN A 83 -0.08 3.58 -10.06
N PRO A 84 0.06 2.74 -11.12
CA PRO A 84 1.34 2.15 -11.47
C PRO A 84 2.44 3.21 -11.61
N GLY A 85 3.58 2.94 -11.01
CA GLY A 85 4.77 3.77 -11.03
C GLY A 85 5.83 3.25 -12.01
N ARG A 86 7.12 3.36 -11.61
CA ARG A 86 8.23 2.87 -12.42
C ARG A 86 8.21 1.34 -12.56
N GLU A 87 8.84 0.85 -13.61
CA GLU A 87 9.04 -0.58 -13.80
C GLU A 87 10.01 -1.14 -12.73
N SER A 88 9.82 -2.42 -12.40
CA SER A 88 10.72 -3.14 -11.52
C SER A 88 11.96 -3.60 -12.27
N ASP A 89 13.14 -3.47 -11.63
CA ASP A 89 14.39 -4.02 -12.16
C ASP A 89 14.46 -5.56 -12.05
N ASP A 90 13.53 -6.16 -11.32
CA ASP A 90 13.42 -7.61 -11.21
C ASP A 90 13.16 -8.19 -12.60
N LYS A 91 14.04 -9.10 -13.06
CA LYS A 91 13.73 -9.93 -14.23
C LYS A 91 12.51 -10.76 -13.89
N GLN A 92 11.33 -10.22 -14.17
CA GLN A 92 10.09 -10.96 -14.02
C GLN A 92 10.24 -12.22 -14.85
N SER A 93 10.24 -13.38 -14.19
CA SER A 93 10.08 -14.63 -14.91
C SER A 93 8.73 -14.51 -15.63
N ASN A 94 8.76 -14.45 -16.98
CA ASN A 94 7.57 -14.38 -17.83
C ASN A 94 6.74 -15.67 -17.75
N PHE A 95 6.60 -16.24 -16.55
CA PHE A 95 5.82 -17.42 -16.35
C PHE A 95 4.34 -17.04 -16.39
N PHE A 96 3.74 -17.28 -17.55
CA PHE A 96 2.43 -16.84 -18.02
C PHE A 96 1.24 -17.26 -17.13
N PHE A 97 1.44 -18.19 -16.20
CA PHE A 97 0.34 -18.81 -15.45
C PHE A 97 -0.02 -18.13 -14.12
N TRP A 98 0.81 -17.22 -13.61
CA TRP A 98 0.57 -16.60 -12.34
C TRP A 98 0.86 -15.10 -12.35
N GLN A 99 0.10 -14.37 -13.14
CA GLN A 99 0.09 -12.91 -12.95
C GLN A 99 -0.87 -12.61 -11.80
N PRO A 100 -0.36 -12.05 -10.68
CA PRO A 100 -1.26 -11.64 -9.61
C PRO A 100 -2.19 -10.56 -10.16
N PRO A 101 -3.47 -10.61 -9.79
CA PRO A 101 -4.41 -9.55 -10.12
C PRO A 101 -3.97 -8.23 -9.46
N ALA A 102 -4.52 -7.12 -9.90
CA ALA A 102 -4.29 -5.80 -9.33
C ALA A 102 -2.82 -5.29 -9.47
N GLN A 103 -2.13 -5.65 -10.56
CA GLN A 103 -0.79 -5.12 -10.84
C GLN A 103 -0.81 -3.69 -11.41
N ASP A 104 -1.89 -3.29 -12.01
CA ASP A 104 -2.06 -2.03 -12.72
C ASP A 104 -3.29 -1.23 -12.25
N ASN A 105 -3.72 -1.45 -11.02
CA ASN A 105 -4.80 -0.69 -10.42
C ASN A 105 -4.48 0.80 -10.42
N THR A 106 -5.46 1.61 -10.82
CA THR A 106 -5.46 3.05 -10.59
C THR A 106 -6.62 3.37 -9.67
N VAL A 107 -6.34 3.95 -8.50
CA VAL A 107 -7.34 4.20 -7.46
C VAL A 107 -7.33 5.67 -7.10
N PHE A 108 -8.43 6.34 -7.41
CA PHE A 108 -8.72 7.69 -6.95
C PHE A 108 -9.56 7.64 -5.68
N SER A 109 -9.20 8.43 -4.68
CA SER A 109 -9.93 8.58 -3.42
C SER A 109 -10.21 10.04 -3.14
N ASP A 110 -11.48 10.39 -3.01
CA ASP A 110 -11.94 11.65 -2.45
C ASP A 110 -12.33 11.39 -0.98
N LEU A 111 -11.46 11.83 -0.07
CA LEU A 111 -11.55 11.57 1.36
C LEU A 111 -12.64 12.43 2.03
N GLU A 112 -13.01 13.57 1.43
CA GLU A 112 -14.05 14.44 1.93
C GLU A 112 -15.45 13.88 1.62
N THR A 113 -15.69 13.54 0.36
CA THR A 113 -16.97 12.96 -0.08
C THR A 113 -17.06 11.46 0.20
N LYS A 114 -15.96 10.83 0.65
CA LYS A 114 -15.81 9.39 0.89
C LYS A 114 -16.13 8.55 -0.35
N LYS A 115 -15.72 9.04 -1.52
CA LYS A 115 -15.93 8.41 -2.80
C LYS A 115 -14.63 7.84 -3.36
N GLY A 116 -14.69 6.61 -3.88
CA GLY A 116 -13.60 5.94 -4.56
C GLY A 116 -13.94 5.66 -6.02
N ILE A 117 -13.00 5.94 -6.94
CA ILE A 117 -13.12 5.53 -8.33
C ILE A 117 -11.85 4.78 -8.69
N SER A 118 -11.98 3.48 -9.01
CA SER A 118 -10.83 2.68 -9.37
C SER A 118 -10.98 2.04 -10.74
N ARG A 119 -9.86 2.03 -11.49
CA ARG A 119 -9.73 1.23 -12.70
C ARG A 119 -9.01 -0.07 -12.33
N LYS A 120 -9.66 -1.18 -12.62
CA LYS A 120 -9.15 -2.54 -12.37
C LYS A 120 -9.24 -3.36 -13.63
N ASN A 121 -8.16 -4.05 -13.99
CA ASN A 121 -8.16 -5.02 -15.07
C ASN A 121 -8.31 -6.42 -14.47
N VAL A 122 -9.36 -7.13 -14.88
CA VAL A 122 -9.66 -8.49 -14.45
C VAL A 122 -9.78 -9.36 -15.70
N PHE A 123 -8.86 -10.30 -15.83
CA PHE A 123 -8.65 -11.02 -17.09
C PHE A 123 -8.38 -10.02 -18.23
N GLU A 124 -9.15 -10.05 -19.29
CA GLU A 124 -9.05 -9.13 -20.43
C GLU A 124 -10.02 -7.94 -20.35
N GLN A 125 -10.83 -7.86 -19.27
CA GLN A 125 -11.84 -6.83 -19.09
C GLN A 125 -11.38 -5.71 -18.16
N GLY A 126 -11.40 -4.47 -18.65
CA GLY A 126 -11.22 -3.27 -17.84
C GLY A 126 -12.52 -2.84 -17.17
N PHE A 127 -12.52 -2.71 -15.85
CA PHE A 127 -13.62 -2.20 -15.05
C PHE A 127 -13.29 -0.82 -14.50
N LEU A 128 -14.32 0.04 -14.43
CA LEU A 128 -14.31 1.31 -13.71
C LEU A 128 -15.26 1.17 -12.53
N VAL A 129 -14.69 0.94 -11.35
CA VAL A 129 -15.46 0.75 -10.12
C VAL A 129 -15.69 2.11 -9.48
N ASP A 130 -16.95 2.54 -9.39
CA ASP A 130 -17.37 3.82 -8.80
C ASP A 130 -18.24 3.50 -7.58
N ASP A 131 -17.67 3.68 -6.38
CA ASP A 131 -18.31 3.29 -5.13
C ASP A 131 -17.88 4.20 -3.97
N SER A 132 -18.47 4.03 -2.79
CA SER A 132 -18.01 4.63 -1.55
C SER A 132 -16.66 4.03 -1.11
N LEU A 133 -15.82 4.84 -0.45
CA LEU A 133 -14.64 4.33 0.23
C LEU A 133 -15.04 3.31 1.30
N ARG A 134 -14.29 2.21 1.37
CA ARG A 134 -14.53 1.16 2.36
C ARG A 134 -14.35 1.70 3.77
N PRO A 135 -15.35 1.61 4.65
CA PRO A 135 -15.20 1.94 6.05
C PRO A 135 -14.35 0.85 6.74
N ILE A 136 -13.13 1.19 7.16
CA ILE A 136 -12.24 0.26 7.85
C ILE A 136 -12.23 0.60 9.34
N LYS A 137 -12.51 -0.40 10.20
CA LYS A 137 -12.45 -0.24 11.65
C LYS A 137 -11.04 -0.51 12.17
N TRP A 138 -10.23 0.54 12.25
CA TRP A 138 -8.87 0.46 12.71
C TRP A 138 -8.76 0.37 14.24
N LYS A 139 -7.85 -0.48 14.70
CA LYS A 139 -7.38 -0.53 16.10
C LYS A 139 -5.93 -0.07 16.13
N VAL A 140 -5.70 1.17 16.55
CA VAL A 140 -4.36 1.74 16.70
C VAL A 140 -3.66 1.11 17.90
N THR A 141 -2.35 0.90 17.78
CA THR A 141 -1.47 0.37 18.82
C THR A 141 -0.35 1.37 19.16
N ASP A 142 0.43 1.08 20.19
CA ASP A 142 1.58 1.91 20.60
C ASP A 142 2.86 1.58 19.84
N GLU A 143 2.83 0.56 18.96
CA GLU A 143 3.97 0.19 18.15
C GLU A 143 4.24 1.26 17.09
N THR A 144 5.50 1.66 16.95
CA THR A 144 5.96 2.62 15.96
C THR A 144 7.04 2.03 15.07
N ARG A 145 7.12 2.55 13.83
CA ARG A 145 8.14 2.18 12.85
C ARG A 145 8.53 3.40 12.02
N ASN A 146 9.81 3.57 11.69
CA ASN A 146 10.23 4.56 10.71
C ASN A 146 10.04 4.00 9.28
N ILE A 147 9.32 4.76 8.42
CA ILE A 147 9.07 4.42 7.03
C ILE A 147 9.30 5.68 6.19
N ALA A 148 10.20 5.62 5.23
CA ALA A 148 10.56 6.73 4.34
C ALA A 148 10.89 8.04 5.09
N GLY A 149 11.47 7.93 6.29
CA GLY A 149 11.86 9.07 7.13
C GLY A 149 10.80 9.55 8.13
N PHE A 150 9.55 9.03 8.05
CA PHE A 150 8.46 9.40 8.94
C PHE A 150 8.28 8.41 10.08
N THR A 151 7.95 8.89 11.27
CA THR A 151 7.55 8.03 12.39
C THR A 151 6.09 7.62 12.21
N CYS A 152 5.87 6.34 11.95
CA CYS A 152 4.55 5.78 11.70
C CYS A 152 4.07 4.96 12.89
N ARG A 153 2.78 5.11 13.25
CA ARG A 153 2.10 4.30 14.27
C ARG A 153 1.41 3.12 13.61
N ARG A 154 1.43 1.99 14.29
CA ARG A 154 0.75 0.78 13.82
C ARG A 154 -0.74 0.82 14.10
N ALA A 155 -1.53 0.35 13.13
CA ALA A 155 -2.94 0.04 13.29
C ALA A 155 -3.26 -1.32 12.66
N ASN A 156 -4.25 -2.02 13.22
CA ASN A 156 -4.70 -3.31 12.72
C ASN A 156 -6.19 -3.25 12.39
N ALA A 157 -6.62 -4.01 11.39
CA ALA A 157 -8.03 -4.17 11.05
C ALA A 157 -8.31 -5.56 10.49
N ILE A 158 -9.59 -5.91 10.42
CA ILE A 158 -10.09 -7.02 9.61
C ILE A 158 -11.02 -6.41 8.56
N ILE A 159 -10.77 -6.71 7.30
CA ILE A 159 -11.62 -6.30 6.18
C ILE A 159 -12.21 -7.54 5.49
N MET A 160 -13.35 -7.36 4.81
CA MET A 160 -14.02 -8.45 4.09
C MET A 160 -14.18 -9.73 4.97
N ASP A 161 -14.48 -9.54 6.25
CA ASP A 161 -14.73 -10.54 7.31
C ASP A 161 -13.55 -11.45 7.67
N SER A 162 -12.48 -11.51 6.88
CA SER A 162 -11.41 -12.49 7.08
C SER A 162 -9.99 -11.98 6.82
N ILE A 163 -9.82 -10.86 6.12
CA ILE A 163 -8.49 -10.36 5.75
C ILE A 163 -7.93 -9.51 6.89
N TYR A 164 -6.90 -10.03 7.56
CA TYR A 164 -6.17 -9.29 8.57
C TYR A 164 -5.20 -8.31 7.93
N VAL A 165 -5.32 -7.04 8.29
CA VAL A 165 -4.53 -5.93 7.77
C VAL A 165 -3.71 -5.32 8.90
N VAL A 166 -2.43 -5.11 8.63
CA VAL A 166 -1.52 -4.30 9.46
C VAL A 166 -1.17 -3.05 8.65
N ALA A 167 -1.47 -1.88 9.18
CA ALA A 167 -1.12 -0.60 8.59
C ALA A 167 -0.17 0.19 9.48
N PHE A 168 0.66 1.02 8.86
CA PHE A 168 1.52 2.01 9.51
C PHE A 168 1.22 3.38 8.90
N TYR A 169 0.84 4.34 9.73
CA TYR A 169 0.44 5.68 9.29
C TYR A 169 1.19 6.78 10.05
N THR A 170 1.31 7.94 9.44
CA THR A 170 1.87 9.14 10.05
C THR A 170 0.87 10.30 9.99
N ASP A 171 0.77 11.07 11.05
CA ASP A 171 -0.02 12.31 11.14
C ASP A 171 0.74 13.55 10.65
N GLU A 172 2.02 13.40 10.29
CA GLU A 172 2.81 14.45 9.64
C GLU A 172 2.36 14.73 8.20
N ILE A 173 1.62 13.79 7.57
CA ILE A 173 0.99 13.96 6.25
C ILE A 173 -0.51 14.01 6.47
N LEU A 174 -1.12 15.19 6.19
CA LEU A 174 -2.49 15.50 6.61
C LEU A 174 -3.59 14.75 5.84
N ALA A 175 -3.29 14.24 4.63
CA ALA A 175 -4.24 13.45 3.86
C ALA A 175 -4.42 12.05 4.49
N GLU A 176 -5.66 11.65 4.78
CA GLU A 176 -6.02 10.35 5.37
C GLU A 176 -6.08 9.21 4.35
N GLY A 177 -5.16 9.22 3.38
CA GLY A 177 -5.05 8.27 2.28
C GLY A 177 -4.05 7.15 2.51
N GLY A 178 -3.84 6.34 1.46
CA GLY A 178 -2.87 5.24 1.47
C GLY A 178 -2.83 4.49 0.14
N PRO A 179 -2.02 3.41 0.05
CA PRO A 179 -1.96 2.59 -1.15
C PRO A 179 -3.27 1.84 -1.37
N GLU A 180 -3.59 1.52 -2.62
CA GLU A 180 -4.84 0.87 -3.02
C GLU A 180 -6.07 1.61 -2.46
N SER A 181 -6.99 0.88 -1.82
CA SER A 181 -8.20 1.43 -1.19
C SER A 181 -8.08 1.63 0.33
N PHE A 182 -6.88 1.55 0.90
CA PHE A 182 -6.69 1.69 2.35
C PHE A 182 -6.71 3.15 2.78
N THR A 183 -7.69 3.52 3.60
CA THR A 183 -7.92 4.88 4.09
C THR A 183 -8.49 4.88 5.51
N GLY A 184 -8.71 6.05 6.09
CA GLY A 184 -9.46 6.22 7.34
C GLY A 184 -8.66 6.12 8.63
N LEU A 185 -7.32 6.20 8.55
CA LEU A 185 -6.47 6.53 9.69
C LEU A 185 -6.23 8.04 9.75
N PRO A 186 -5.94 8.62 10.92
CA PRO A 186 -5.73 10.07 11.06
C PRO A 186 -4.36 10.48 10.51
N GLY A 187 -4.21 10.45 9.19
CA GLY A 187 -3.01 10.73 8.42
C GLY A 187 -2.74 9.70 7.33
N MET A 188 -1.60 9.85 6.65
CA MET A 188 -1.22 9.04 5.50
C MET A 188 -0.71 7.67 5.91
N ILE A 189 -1.25 6.62 5.29
CA ILE A 189 -0.76 5.25 5.44
C ILE A 189 0.47 5.07 4.55
N LEU A 190 1.63 4.88 5.17
CA LEU A 190 2.91 4.66 4.49
C LEU A 190 3.32 3.18 4.41
N GLY A 191 2.62 2.31 5.12
CA GLY A 191 2.85 0.88 5.05
C GLY A 191 1.57 0.10 5.25
N VAL A 192 1.36 -0.95 4.44
CA VAL A 192 0.31 -1.93 4.60
C VAL A 192 0.91 -3.32 4.43
N SER A 193 0.48 -4.26 5.25
CA SER A 193 0.78 -5.67 5.09
C SER A 193 -0.47 -6.50 5.29
N LEU A 194 -0.64 -7.49 4.43
CA LEU A 194 -1.63 -8.56 4.55
C LEU A 194 -0.85 -9.86 4.81
N PRO A 195 -0.56 -10.19 6.08
CA PRO A 195 0.35 -11.29 6.42
C PRO A 195 -0.11 -12.64 5.88
N HIS A 196 -1.43 -12.90 5.91
CA HIS A 196 -2.01 -14.16 5.41
C HIS A 196 -2.09 -14.23 3.88
N ASP A 197 -2.08 -13.09 3.19
CA ASP A 197 -2.07 -13.02 1.72
C ASP A 197 -0.65 -12.87 1.18
N HIS A 198 0.35 -12.79 2.07
CA HIS A 198 1.77 -12.68 1.74
C HIS A 198 2.10 -11.49 0.82
N VAL A 199 1.42 -10.37 1.01
CA VAL A 199 1.62 -9.14 0.24
C VAL A 199 1.79 -7.94 1.17
N SER A 200 2.62 -7.01 0.76
CA SER A 200 2.83 -5.75 1.47
C SER A 200 3.10 -4.60 0.52
N TRP A 201 2.78 -3.39 0.97
CA TRP A 201 3.08 -2.11 0.33
C TRP A 201 3.80 -1.24 1.36
N PHE A 202 5.00 -0.77 1.04
CA PHE A 202 5.72 0.18 1.89
C PHE A 202 6.22 1.35 1.07
N ALA A 203 6.05 2.55 1.59
CA ALA A 203 6.62 3.75 1.00
C ALA A 203 8.16 3.65 1.01
N THR A 204 8.76 3.84 -0.16
CA THR A 204 10.21 3.90 -0.34
C THR A 204 10.68 5.36 -0.36
N LYS A 205 9.80 6.28 -0.79
CA LYS A 205 10.11 7.69 -0.93
C LYS A 205 8.86 8.53 -0.69
N VAL A 206 9.03 9.68 -0.03
CA VAL A 206 8.02 10.73 0.12
C VAL A 206 8.62 12.05 -0.30
N GLU A 207 7.96 12.75 -1.19
CA GLU A 207 8.42 14.02 -1.76
C GLU A 207 7.39 15.12 -1.56
N ALA A 208 7.81 16.23 -0.98
CA ALA A 208 7.03 17.46 -0.89
C ALA A 208 7.09 18.20 -2.24
N VAL A 209 6.27 17.78 -3.19
CA VAL A 209 6.16 18.38 -4.52
C VAL A 209 4.79 19.02 -4.69
N ASN A 210 4.72 20.08 -5.49
CA ASN A 210 3.45 20.72 -5.78
C ASN A 210 2.61 19.82 -6.68
N VAL A 211 1.48 19.32 -6.16
CA VAL A 211 0.51 18.48 -6.86
C VAL A 211 -0.77 19.27 -7.09
N THR A 212 -1.17 19.41 -8.35
CA THR A 212 -2.42 20.08 -8.74
C THR A 212 -3.60 19.12 -8.70
N GLU A 213 -4.83 19.64 -8.57
CA GLU A 213 -6.04 18.81 -8.64
C GLU A 213 -6.18 18.03 -9.97
N ALA A 214 -5.66 18.57 -11.07
CA ALA A 214 -5.66 17.88 -12.36
C ALA A 214 -4.79 16.63 -12.38
N GLN A 215 -3.73 16.59 -11.57
CA GLN A 215 -2.86 15.41 -11.45
C GLN A 215 -3.48 14.29 -10.57
N VAL A 216 -4.45 14.62 -9.74
CA VAL A 216 -5.21 13.67 -8.92
C VAL A 216 -6.63 13.45 -9.46
N ALA A 217 -6.79 13.49 -10.77
CA ALA A 217 -8.08 13.25 -11.42
C ALA A 217 -8.45 11.75 -11.45
N PRO A 218 -9.73 11.40 -11.30
CA PRO A 218 -10.18 10.00 -11.35
C PRO A 218 -9.97 9.36 -12.74
N PRO A 219 -9.74 8.04 -12.81
CA PRO A 219 -9.74 7.32 -14.07
C PRO A 219 -11.11 7.36 -14.74
N LEU A 220 -11.15 7.33 -16.07
CA LEU A 220 -12.39 7.48 -16.85
C LEU A 220 -12.72 6.24 -17.70
N LYS A 221 -11.75 5.32 -17.90
CA LYS A 221 -11.89 4.20 -18.85
C LYS A 221 -12.22 2.90 -18.13
N GLY A 222 -13.18 2.16 -18.65
CA GLY A 222 -13.59 0.85 -18.17
C GLY A 222 -15.10 0.67 -18.17
N LYS A 223 -15.56 -0.56 -17.98
CA LYS A 223 -16.97 -0.88 -17.78
C LYS A 223 -17.39 -0.39 -16.39
N LYS A 224 -18.31 0.57 -16.33
CA LYS A 224 -18.80 1.13 -15.07
C LYS A 224 -19.56 0.10 -14.26
N VAL A 225 -19.13 -0.10 -13.01
CA VAL A 225 -19.73 -1.01 -12.02
C VAL A 225 -19.53 -0.43 -10.61
N ASP A 226 -20.30 -0.92 -9.65
CA ASP A 226 -19.97 -0.84 -8.22
C ASP A 226 -19.24 -2.12 -7.76
N ASN A 227 -18.79 -2.18 -6.53
CA ASN A 227 -18.09 -3.36 -5.98
C ASN A 227 -18.97 -4.61 -6.01
N THR A 228 -20.28 -4.48 -5.79
CA THR A 228 -21.22 -5.61 -5.82
C THR A 228 -21.37 -6.18 -7.23
N ALA A 229 -21.51 -5.30 -8.23
CA ALA A 229 -21.60 -5.70 -9.62
C ALA A 229 -20.28 -6.27 -10.16
N LEU A 230 -19.13 -5.72 -9.72
CA LEU A 230 -17.82 -6.30 -10.02
C LEU A 230 -17.74 -7.73 -9.50
N LEU A 231 -18.03 -7.94 -8.21
CA LEU A 231 -18.02 -9.26 -7.58
C LEU A 231 -18.88 -10.26 -8.33
N LYS A 232 -20.14 -9.89 -8.64
CA LYS A 232 -21.05 -10.73 -9.43
C LYS A 232 -20.52 -11.05 -10.83
N SER A 233 -19.80 -10.12 -11.46
CA SER A 233 -19.26 -10.32 -12.81
C SER A 233 -18.10 -11.31 -12.86
N ILE A 234 -17.26 -11.33 -11.80
CA ILE A 234 -16.03 -12.16 -11.78
C ILE A 234 -16.23 -13.50 -11.09
N GLN A 235 -17.16 -13.60 -10.14
CA GLN A 235 -17.41 -14.81 -9.34
C GLN A 235 -17.65 -16.08 -10.20
N PRO A 236 -18.42 -16.05 -11.29
CA PRO A 236 -18.64 -17.25 -12.12
C PRO A 236 -17.33 -17.79 -12.72
N SER A 237 -16.42 -16.92 -13.16
CA SER A 237 -15.15 -17.30 -13.77
C SER A 237 -14.16 -17.92 -12.79
N LEU A 238 -14.34 -17.66 -11.49
CA LEU A 238 -13.45 -18.14 -10.43
C LEU A 238 -14.04 -19.32 -9.64
N LYS A 239 -15.27 -19.74 -9.98
CA LYS A 239 -16.03 -20.76 -9.22
C LYS A 239 -15.27 -22.07 -9.06
N ASP A 240 -14.62 -22.52 -10.12
CA ASP A 240 -13.96 -23.83 -10.19
C ASP A 240 -12.46 -23.77 -9.80
N TRP A 241 -11.96 -22.59 -9.37
CA TRP A 241 -10.56 -22.38 -9.00
C TRP A 241 -10.26 -22.69 -7.51
N GLY A 242 -11.23 -23.17 -6.75
CA GLY A 242 -11.03 -23.56 -5.35
C GLY A 242 -10.45 -22.45 -4.45
N LYS A 243 -9.35 -22.77 -3.74
CA LYS A 243 -8.65 -21.83 -2.86
C LYS A 243 -8.04 -20.65 -3.64
N SER A 244 -7.44 -20.94 -4.80
CA SER A 244 -6.83 -19.92 -5.67
C SER A 244 -7.85 -18.90 -6.16
N GLY A 245 -9.07 -19.33 -6.52
CA GLY A 245 -10.14 -18.44 -6.93
C GLY A 245 -10.58 -17.47 -5.84
N ARG A 246 -10.65 -17.94 -4.59
CA ARG A 246 -10.95 -17.07 -3.44
C ARG A 246 -9.87 -16.02 -3.22
N GLN A 247 -8.60 -16.42 -3.24
CA GLN A 247 -7.46 -15.52 -3.07
C GLN A 247 -7.41 -14.48 -4.21
N TYR A 248 -7.65 -14.92 -5.45
CA TYR A 248 -7.72 -14.04 -6.61
C TYR A 248 -8.85 -13.01 -6.47
N MET A 249 -10.04 -13.46 -6.05
CA MET A 249 -11.18 -12.60 -5.76
C MET A 249 -10.87 -11.55 -4.70
N GLN A 250 -10.29 -11.96 -3.57
CA GLN A 250 -9.92 -11.07 -2.47
C GLN A 250 -8.96 -9.99 -2.95
N THR A 251 -7.95 -10.35 -3.75
CA THR A 251 -6.98 -9.39 -4.30
C THR A 251 -7.63 -8.37 -5.25
N ILE A 252 -8.60 -8.80 -6.08
CA ILE A 252 -9.34 -7.88 -6.96
C ILE A 252 -10.20 -6.92 -6.14
N MET A 253 -10.76 -7.39 -5.06
CA MET A 253 -11.69 -6.60 -4.24
C MET A 253 -10.99 -5.66 -3.24
N LEU A 254 -9.65 -5.72 -3.11
CA LEU A 254 -8.86 -4.71 -2.40
C LEU A 254 -8.92 -3.36 -3.09
#